data_8e17493515a116df15c46329b8034e1b
#
_entry.id   8e17493515a116df15c46329b8034e1b
#
_cell.length_a   1.000
_cell.length_b   1.000
_cell.length_c   1.000
_cell.angle_alpha   90.00
_cell.angle_beta   90.00
_cell.angle_gamma   90.00
#
_symmetry.space_group_name_H-M   'P 1'
#
loop_
_entity.id
_entity.type
_entity.pdbx_description
1 polymer ?
#
loop_
_entity_poly.entity_id
_entity_poly.type
_entity_poly.pdbx_seq_one_letter_code
_entity_poly.pdbx_strand_id
1 'polypeptide(L)'
;FVNHADMVPELKRKYKDKQNPRISIWEFTARGIPLKEWKDKQAAIETVLDINIVKMKNGSGKSRVLLYTVPARTDLPELINWNPKFLSKESFILVLGESFIGPVTVDLVKIPHILLGGSTGSGKSVLLKLLLMQAIQKGAQVCISDFKGGVDFPPIWHEKCWMCVDEESTLELLNDLTEELKRRKKLLAA
;
A
#
# COMPACT_ATOMS: atom_id res chain seq x y z
N PHE A 1 0.93 -29.86 13.98
CA PHE A 1 0.64 -29.59 12.57
C PHE A 1 1.23 -30.71 11.74
N VAL A 2 0.41 -31.72 11.45
CA VAL A 2 0.77 -32.95 10.75
C VAL A 2 -0.24 -33.19 9.61
N ASN A 3 0.12 -33.96 8.61
CA ASN A 3 -0.81 -34.43 7.59
C ASN A 3 -1.61 -35.67 8.06
N HIS A 4 -2.48 -36.22 7.22
CA HIS A 4 -3.26 -37.40 7.50
C HIS A 4 -2.42 -38.71 7.71
N ALA A 5 -1.12 -38.63 7.40
CA ALA A 5 -0.17 -39.72 7.65
C ALA A 5 0.80 -39.37 8.80
N ASP A 6 0.40 -38.53 9.73
CA ASP A 6 1.17 -38.02 10.88
C ASP A 6 2.56 -37.46 10.56
N MET A 7 2.79 -37.08 9.28
CA MET A 7 4.06 -36.47 8.88
C MET A 7 4.09 -35.00 9.19
N VAL A 8 5.15 -34.56 9.83
CA VAL A 8 5.44 -33.15 10.14
C VAL A 8 6.10 -32.49 8.93
N PRO A 9 5.74 -31.23 8.60
CA PRO A 9 6.49 -30.45 7.62
C PRO A 9 7.95 -30.28 8.03
N GLU A 10 8.87 -30.60 7.12
CA GLU A 10 10.31 -30.48 7.35
C GLU A 10 10.87 -29.22 6.66
N LEU A 11 11.68 -28.47 7.35
CA LEU A 11 12.46 -27.38 6.76
C LEU A 11 13.53 -27.96 5.84
N LYS A 12 13.48 -27.62 4.56
CA LYS A 12 14.45 -28.08 3.55
C LYS A 12 15.54 -27.05 3.28
N ARG A 13 15.17 -25.77 3.18
CA ARG A 13 16.13 -24.71 2.90
C ARG A 13 15.71 -23.41 3.56
N LYS A 14 16.75 -22.60 3.90
CA LYS A 14 16.59 -21.22 4.39
C LYS A 14 17.58 -20.35 3.64
N TYR A 15 17.09 -19.28 3.00
CA TYR A 15 17.91 -18.37 2.23
C TYR A 15 17.31 -16.98 2.21
N LYS A 16 18.10 -15.96 1.83
CA LYS A 16 17.62 -14.59 1.70
C LYS A 16 16.91 -14.37 0.37
N ASP A 17 15.88 -13.52 0.37
CA ASP A 17 15.26 -13.08 -0.88
C ASP A 17 16.26 -12.22 -1.68
N LYS A 18 16.36 -12.48 -2.98
CA LYS A 18 17.27 -11.76 -3.89
C LYS A 18 16.85 -10.31 -4.08
N GLN A 19 15.55 -10.02 -4.04
CA GLN A 19 15.00 -8.68 -4.25
C GLN A 19 14.97 -7.85 -2.96
N ASN A 20 14.78 -8.50 -1.81
CA ASN A 20 14.74 -7.84 -0.51
C ASN A 20 15.51 -8.65 0.55
N PRO A 21 16.79 -8.32 0.83
CA PRO A 21 17.61 -9.05 1.79
C PRO A 21 17.09 -9.04 3.24
N ARG A 22 16.13 -8.17 3.58
CA ARG A 22 15.46 -8.18 4.90
C ARG A 22 14.60 -9.43 5.08
N ILE A 23 14.14 -10.04 3.97
CA ILE A 23 13.29 -11.22 3.97
C ILE A 23 14.15 -12.48 3.95
N SER A 24 13.81 -13.43 4.81
CA SER A 24 14.30 -14.81 4.75
C SER A 24 13.21 -15.69 4.18
N ILE A 25 13.56 -16.54 3.22
CA ILE A 25 12.65 -17.51 2.63
C ILE A 25 12.95 -18.88 3.25
N TRP A 26 11.94 -19.48 3.87
CA TRP A 26 12.02 -20.80 4.46
C TRP A 26 11.17 -21.75 3.63
N GLU A 27 11.79 -22.77 3.07
CA GLU A 27 11.13 -23.79 2.24
C GLU A 27 10.88 -25.04 3.05
N PHE A 28 9.60 -25.40 3.21
CA PHE A 28 9.15 -26.59 3.90
C PHE A 28 8.59 -27.62 2.93
N THR A 29 8.72 -28.92 3.27
CA THR A 29 7.86 -29.95 2.68
C THR A 29 6.45 -29.79 3.22
N ALA A 30 5.46 -29.94 2.35
CA ALA A 30 4.05 -29.76 2.70
C ALA A 30 3.17 -30.88 2.12
N ARG A 31 3.71 -32.10 2.01
CA ARG A 31 2.99 -33.24 1.43
C ARG A 31 1.68 -33.48 2.18
N GLY A 32 0.55 -33.41 1.47
CA GLY A 32 -0.79 -33.61 2.04
C GLY A 32 -1.33 -32.46 2.88
N ILE A 33 -0.62 -31.31 2.97
CA ILE A 33 -1.08 -30.13 3.70
C ILE A 33 -1.24 -28.97 2.71
N PRO A 34 -2.48 -28.57 2.37
CA PRO A 34 -2.71 -27.49 1.41
C PRO A 34 -2.29 -26.13 1.97
N LEU A 35 -1.92 -25.21 1.08
CA LEU A 35 -1.48 -23.84 1.46
C LEU A 35 -2.52 -23.10 2.30
N LYS A 36 -3.80 -23.38 2.11
CA LYS A 36 -4.87 -22.80 2.93
C LYS A 36 -4.67 -23.11 4.41
N GLU A 37 -4.41 -24.37 4.74
CA GLU A 37 -4.20 -24.81 6.12
C GLU A 37 -2.96 -24.15 6.77
N TRP A 38 -1.90 -23.92 5.98
CA TRP A 38 -0.75 -23.14 6.44
C TRP A 38 -1.14 -21.70 6.80
N LYS A 39 -1.98 -21.07 5.99
CA LYS A 39 -2.48 -19.72 6.25
C LYS A 39 -3.38 -19.67 7.48
N ASP A 40 -4.26 -20.64 7.63
CA ASP A 40 -5.18 -20.72 8.78
C ASP A 40 -4.41 -20.90 10.11
N LYS A 41 -3.22 -21.52 10.06
CA LYS A 41 -2.34 -21.73 11.22
C LYS A 41 -1.17 -20.75 11.31
N GLN A 42 -1.20 -19.65 10.56
CA GLN A 42 -0.10 -18.69 10.49
C GLN A 42 0.36 -18.25 11.88
N ALA A 43 -0.54 -17.78 12.74
CA ALA A 43 -0.19 -17.28 14.07
C ALA A 43 0.54 -18.34 14.94
N ALA A 44 0.11 -19.59 14.87
CA ALA A 44 0.77 -20.69 15.60
C ALA A 44 2.18 -20.96 15.05
N ILE A 45 2.34 -20.92 13.73
CA ILE A 45 3.64 -21.11 13.06
C ILE A 45 4.59 -19.97 13.44
N GLU A 46 4.13 -18.73 13.42
CA GLU A 46 4.91 -17.55 13.80
C GLU A 46 5.40 -17.66 15.24
N THR A 47 4.53 -18.07 16.15
CA THR A 47 4.88 -18.26 17.56
C THR A 47 5.93 -19.35 17.76
N VAL A 48 5.78 -20.50 17.09
CA VAL A 48 6.72 -21.63 17.23
C VAL A 48 8.09 -21.35 16.64
N LEU A 49 8.13 -20.61 15.52
CA LEU A 49 9.38 -20.34 14.78
C LEU A 49 10.03 -19.01 15.16
N ASP A 50 9.42 -18.22 16.04
CA ASP A 50 9.84 -16.86 16.45
C ASP A 50 10.13 -15.95 15.23
N ILE A 51 9.13 -15.84 14.35
CA ILE A 51 9.20 -15.08 13.11
C ILE A 51 7.87 -14.38 12.83
N ASN A 52 7.90 -13.34 12.00
CA ASN A 52 6.71 -12.78 11.35
C ASN A 52 6.66 -13.28 9.89
N ILE A 53 5.52 -13.82 9.47
CA ILE A 53 5.32 -14.30 8.09
C ILE A 53 4.65 -13.20 7.27
N VAL A 54 5.38 -12.65 6.30
CA VAL A 54 4.87 -11.58 5.43
C VAL A 54 4.18 -12.10 4.17
N LYS A 55 4.48 -13.34 3.77
CA LYS A 55 3.86 -13.99 2.62
C LYS A 55 4.05 -15.50 2.67
N MET A 56 3.03 -16.22 2.19
CA MET A 56 3.11 -17.66 1.95
C MET A 56 2.77 -17.98 0.50
N LYS A 57 3.50 -18.88 -0.12
CA LYS A 57 3.17 -19.41 -1.45
C LYS A 57 3.63 -20.87 -1.62
N ASN A 58 3.06 -21.55 -2.61
CA ASN A 58 3.60 -22.85 -3.00
C ASN A 58 5.02 -22.68 -3.56
N GLY A 59 5.87 -23.65 -3.30
CA GLY A 59 7.21 -23.73 -3.86
C GLY A 59 7.22 -24.38 -5.25
N SER A 60 8.25 -25.17 -5.50
CA SER A 60 8.33 -25.99 -6.71
C SER A 60 7.28 -27.12 -6.63
N GLY A 61 6.08 -26.85 -7.16
CA GLY A 61 4.91 -27.75 -7.06
C GLY A 61 4.11 -27.56 -5.76
N LYS A 62 3.04 -28.35 -5.60
CA LYS A 62 2.11 -28.25 -4.44
C LYS A 62 2.63 -28.93 -3.17
N SER A 63 3.70 -29.73 -3.26
CA SER A 63 4.28 -30.44 -2.13
C SER A 63 5.27 -29.62 -1.31
N ARG A 64 5.44 -28.36 -1.62
CA ARG A 64 6.34 -27.43 -0.92
C ARG A 64 5.65 -26.12 -0.63
N VAL A 65 5.94 -25.54 0.54
CA VAL A 65 5.48 -24.22 0.94
C VAL A 65 6.69 -23.33 1.23
N LEU A 66 6.65 -22.13 0.71
CA LEU A 66 7.64 -21.08 0.96
C LEU A 66 7.02 -20.05 1.92
N LEU A 67 7.67 -19.87 3.06
CA LEU A 67 7.37 -18.82 4.01
C LEU A 67 8.36 -17.68 3.81
N TYR A 68 7.86 -16.50 3.44
CA TYR A 68 8.63 -15.27 3.41
C TYR A 68 8.53 -14.63 4.79
N THR A 69 9.66 -14.50 5.47
CA THR A 69 9.67 -14.19 6.90
C THR A 69 10.61 -13.05 7.21
N VAL A 70 10.30 -12.32 8.29
CA VAL A 70 11.21 -11.40 8.97
C VAL A 70 11.33 -11.84 10.43
N PRO A 71 12.40 -11.45 11.17
CA PRO A 71 12.52 -11.76 12.59
C PRO A 71 11.30 -11.28 13.38
N ALA A 72 10.85 -12.04 14.39
CA ALA A 72 9.68 -11.69 15.20
C ALA A 72 9.81 -10.33 15.89
N ARG A 73 11.04 -9.91 16.21
CA ARG A 73 11.34 -8.60 16.81
C ARG A 73 11.40 -7.45 15.80
N THR A 74 11.00 -7.70 14.55
CA THR A 74 10.88 -6.63 13.54
C THR A 74 9.56 -5.92 13.75
N ASP A 75 9.59 -4.78 14.45
CA ASP A 75 8.42 -3.96 14.67
C ASP A 75 8.35 -2.83 13.65
N LEU A 76 7.14 -2.49 13.22
CA LEU A 76 6.89 -1.24 12.51
C LEU A 76 6.66 -0.16 13.58
N PRO A 77 7.25 1.04 13.42
CA PRO A 77 7.00 2.13 14.34
C PRO A 77 5.51 2.51 14.29
N GLU A 78 4.92 2.80 15.44
CA GLU A 78 3.52 3.24 15.56
C GLU A 78 3.25 4.52 14.76
N LEU A 79 4.24 5.41 14.69
CA LEU A 79 4.19 6.66 13.96
C LEU A 79 5.44 6.83 13.10
N ILE A 80 5.22 7.07 11.82
CA ILE A 80 6.28 7.45 10.88
C ILE A 80 6.04 8.90 10.46
N ASN A 81 6.88 9.81 10.96
CA ASN A 81 6.83 11.20 10.51
C ASN A 81 7.23 11.29 9.05
N TRP A 82 6.50 12.10 8.29
CA TRP A 82 6.83 12.35 6.89
C TRP A 82 8.25 12.91 6.75
N ASN A 83 8.96 12.39 5.76
CA ASN A 83 10.27 12.88 5.37
C ASN A 83 10.38 12.87 3.84
N PRO A 84 10.93 13.90 3.18
CA PRO A 84 11.08 13.96 1.72
C PRO A 84 11.79 12.75 1.10
N LYS A 85 12.63 12.04 1.86
CA LYS A 85 13.27 10.79 1.42
C LYS A 85 12.29 9.67 1.09
N PHE A 86 11.05 9.74 1.62
CA PHE A 86 9.99 8.78 1.32
C PHE A 86 9.29 9.05 -0.01
N LEU A 87 9.48 10.26 -0.58
CA LEU A 87 8.90 10.56 -1.88
C LEU A 87 9.50 9.63 -2.94
N SER A 88 8.64 8.89 -3.64
CA SER A 88 9.09 8.05 -4.76
C SER A 88 9.74 8.91 -5.84
N LYS A 89 10.82 8.43 -6.43
CA LYS A 89 11.47 9.09 -7.59
C LYS A 89 10.66 8.92 -8.88
N GLU A 90 9.79 7.92 -8.93
CA GLU A 90 8.96 7.65 -10.09
C GLU A 90 7.78 8.61 -10.15
N SER A 91 7.41 9.03 -11.36
CA SER A 91 6.28 9.93 -11.59
C SER A 91 4.97 9.28 -11.11
N PHE A 92 4.19 10.02 -10.33
CA PHE A 92 2.86 9.61 -9.84
C PHE A 92 2.76 8.28 -9.08
N ILE A 93 3.87 7.73 -8.60
CA ILE A 93 3.86 6.70 -7.55
C ILE A 93 3.86 7.41 -6.20
N LEU A 94 2.79 7.22 -5.43
CA LEU A 94 2.61 7.80 -4.10
C LEU A 94 2.82 6.74 -3.02
N VAL A 95 3.47 7.13 -1.93
CA VAL A 95 3.73 6.25 -0.78
C VAL A 95 2.58 6.37 0.21
N LEU A 96 1.97 5.24 0.56
CA LEU A 96 0.88 5.13 1.54
C LEU A 96 1.42 4.93 2.96
N GLY A 97 2.56 4.28 3.09
CA GLY A 97 3.17 3.91 4.37
C GLY A 97 4.26 2.88 4.21
N GLU A 98 4.68 2.28 5.32
CA GLU A 98 5.70 1.24 5.38
C GLU A 98 5.09 -0.11 5.76
N SER A 99 5.71 -1.17 5.26
CA SER A 99 5.45 -2.54 5.67
C SER A 99 6.77 -3.25 6.02
N PHE A 100 6.71 -4.43 6.59
CA PHE A 100 7.90 -5.25 6.86
C PHE A 100 8.79 -5.50 5.63
N ILE A 101 8.19 -5.42 4.44
CA ILE A 101 8.88 -5.69 3.18
C ILE A 101 9.27 -4.42 2.42
N GLY A 102 8.97 -3.25 2.98
CA GLY A 102 9.29 -1.95 2.38
C GLY A 102 8.05 -1.07 2.19
N PRO A 103 8.18 0.04 1.45
CA PRO A 103 7.11 1.00 1.27
C PRO A 103 5.90 0.40 0.55
N VAL A 104 4.72 0.73 1.03
CA VAL A 104 3.44 0.45 0.35
C VAL A 104 3.14 1.64 -0.54
N THR A 105 2.94 1.40 -1.82
CA THR A 105 2.76 2.46 -2.81
C THR A 105 1.53 2.26 -3.66
N VAL A 106 1.05 3.34 -4.26
CA VAL A 106 0.02 3.33 -5.30
C VAL A 106 0.54 4.08 -6.52
N ASP A 107 0.33 3.49 -7.69
CA ASP A 107 0.67 4.06 -8.99
C ASP A 107 -0.59 4.69 -9.61
N LEU A 108 -0.69 6.01 -9.58
CA LEU A 108 -1.85 6.75 -10.10
C LEU A 108 -1.99 6.67 -11.63
N VAL A 109 -0.95 6.30 -12.35
CA VAL A 109 -1.05 6.05 -13.79
C VAL A 109 -1.83 4.78 -14.08
N LYS A 110 -1.64 3.74 -13.24
CA LYS A 110 -2.34 2.45 -13.36
C LYS A 110 -3.68 2.44 -12.64
N ILE A 111 -3.77 3.13 -11.51
CA ILE A 111 -4.96 3.19 -10.64
C ILE A 111 -5.33 4.66 -10.45
N PRO A 112 -6.01 5.28 -11.43
CA PRO A 112 -6.29 6.72 -11.41
C PRO A 112 -7.38 7.12 -10.40
N HIS A 113 -8.16 6.17 -9.88
CA HIS A 113 -9.25 6.42 -8.95
C HIS A 113 -9.02 5.68 -7.64
N ILE A 114 -9.12 6.40 -6.52
CA ILE A 114 -8.94 5.85 -5.18
C ILE A 114 -10.15 6.24 -4.31
N LEU A 115 -10.73 5.27 -3.65
CA LEU A 115 -11.73 5.48 -2.62
C LEU A 115 -11.11 5.23 -1.24
N LEU A 116 -11.20 6.24 -0.35
CA LEU A 116 -10.76 6.12 1.04
C LEU A 116 -11.98 6.00 1.95
N GLY A 117 -12.12 4.86 2.61
CA GLY A 117 -13.18 4.57 3.58
C GLY A 117 -12.64 4.28 4.97
N GLY A 118 -13.45 4.52 6.00
CA GLY A 118 -13.12 4.20 7.40
C GLY A 118 -13.95 5.01 8.39
N SER A 119 -13.95 4.60 9.66
CA SER A 119 -14.65 5.29 10.75
C SER A 119 -14.03 6.67 11.06
N THR A 120 -14.73 7.48 11.84
CA THR A 120 -14.17 8.72 12.36
C THR A 120 -12.94 8.43 13.22
N GLY A 121 -11.89 9.22 13.08
CA GLY A 121 -10.63 9.02 13.80
C GLY A 121 -9.68 7.97 13.19
N SER A 122 -10.08 7.25 12.12
CA SER A 122 -9.25 6.21 11.50
C SER A 122 -8.05 6.73 10.69
N GLY A 123 -7.85 8.04 10.59
CA GLY A 123 -6.74 8.64 9.85
C GLY A 123 -7.01 8.91 8.36
N LYS A 124 -8.27 8.79 7.87
CA LYS A 124 -8.62 9.06 6.46
C LYS A 124 -8.11 10.41 5.96
N SER A 125 -8.44 11.50 6.66
CA SER A 125 -8.02 12.86 6.28
C SER A 125 -6.51 13.05 6.34
N VAL A 126 -5.83 12.34 7.26
CA VAL A 126 -4.37 12.37 7.36
C VAL A 126 -3.74 11.68 6.13
N LEU A 127 -4.23 10.49 5.78
CA LEU A 127 -3.76 9.77 4.60
C LEU A 127 -4.07 10.54 3.32
N LEU A 128 -5.27 11.12 3.19
CA LEU A 128 -5.63 11.95 2.04
C LEU A 128 -4.65 13.12 1.87
N LYS A 129 -4.41 13.88 2.94
CA LYS A 129 -3.43 15.00 2.92
C LYS A 129 -2.02 14.53 2.57
N LEU A 130 -1.59 13.37 3.07
CA LEU A 130 -0.30 12.79 2.71
C LEU A 130 -0.19 12.50 1.21
N LEU A 131 -1.24 11.98 0.59
CA LEU A 131 -1.27 11.70 -0.85
C LEU A 131 -1.29 12.99 -1.67
N LEU A 132 -2.14 13.95 -1.31
CA LEU A 132 -2.25 15.25 -1.98
C LEU A 132 -0.93 16.03 -1.90
N MET A 133 -0.28 16.06 -0.73
CA MET A 133 1.02 16.69 -0.55
C MET A 133 2.08 16.08 -1.48
N GLN A 134 2.13 14.76 -1.59
CA GLN A 134 3.05 14.10 -2.51
C GLN A 134 2.74 14.44 -3.97
N ALA A 135 1.46 14.49 -4.35
CA ALA A 135 1.04 14.87 -5.69
C ALA A 135 1.49 16.30 -6.04
N ILE A 136 1.30 17.26 -5.12
CA ILE A 136 1.77 18.63 -5.26
C ILE A 136 3.29 18.68 -5.44
N GLN A 137 4.04 17.97 -4.60
CA GLN A 137 5.51 17.91 -4.70
C GLN A 137 6.00 17.30 -6.03
N LYS A 138 5.16 16.49 -6.66
CA LYS A 138 5.41 15.93 -8.00
C LYS A 138 4.93 16.83 -9.16
N GLY A 139 4.47 18.03 -8.85
CA GLY A 139 4.03 19.02 -9.85
C GLY A 139 2.60 18.83 -10.34
N ALA A 140 1.77 18.05 -9.64
CA ALA A 140 0.35 17.96 -9.97
C ALA A 140 -0.38 19.25 -9.57
N GLN A 141 -1.29 19.69 -10.42
CA GLN A 141 -2.33 20.63 -10.04
C GLN A 141 -3.41 19.87 -9.26
N VAL A 142 -3.68 20.30 -8.04
CA VAL A 142 -4.63 19.63 -7.14
C VAL A 142 -5.85 20.52 -6.98
N CYS A 143 -7.02 19.93 -7.24
CA CYS A 143 -8.31 20.56 -7.00
C CYS A 143 -9.00 19.77 -5.87
N ILE A 144 -9.58 20.48 -4.91
CA ILE A 144 -10.23 19.91 -3.74
C ILE A 144 -11.64 20.47 -3.66
N SER A 145 -12.64 19.59 -3.65
CA SER A 145 -14.03 19.94 -3.34
C SER A 145 -14.36 19.43 -1.95
N ASP A 146 -14.56 20.34 -0.99
CA ASP A 146 -14.84 20.04 0.41
C ASP A 146 -16.10 20.73 0.91
N PHE A 147 -17.24 20.02 0.84
CA PHE A 147 -18.56 20.50 1.30
C PHE A 147 -18.69 20.67 2.83
N LYS A 148 -17.61 20.46 3.57
CA LYS A 148 -17.54 20.79 5.00
C LYS A 148 -16.98 22.20 5.23
N GLY A 149 -16.91 23.03 4.20
CA GLY A 149 -16.40 24.39 4.29
C GLY A 149 -14.90 24.53 4.47
N GLY A 150 -14.13 23.55 4.03
CA GLY A 150 -12.66 23.60 4.09
C GLY A 150 -12.06 23.34 5.47
N VAL A 151 -12.88 22.92 6.47
CA VAL A 151 -12.42 22.73 7.87
C VAL A 151 -11.27 21.76 8.00
N ASP A 152 -11.23 20.73 7.15
CA ASP A 152 -10.15 19.75 7.14
C ASP A 152 -8.85 20.28 6.52
N PHE A 153 -8.87 21.43 5.82
CA PHE A 153 -7.75 21.97 5.05
C PHE A 153 -7.33 23.36 5.57
N PRO A 154 -6.21 23.47 6.33
CA PRO A 154 -5.65 24.76 6.75
C PRO A 154 -5.36 25.72 5.59
N PRO A 155 -5.24 27.05 5.83
CA PRO A 155 -5.07 28.08 4.80
C PRO A 155 -3.97 27.79 3.77
N ILE A 156 -2.89 27.13 4.17
CA ILE A 156 -1.80 26.76 3.26
C ILE A 156 -2.25 25.91 2.06
N TRP A 157 -3.35 25.16 2.21
CA TRP A 157 -3.90 24.37 1.10
C TRP A 157 -4.57 25.26 0.06
N HIS A 158 -5.18 26.35 0.48
CA HIS A 158 -5.79 27.35 -0.42
C HIS A 158 -4.74 28.07 -1.30
N GLU A 159 -3.49 28.14 -0.84
CA GLU A 159 -2.40 28.70 -1.63
C GLU A 159 -1.84 27.71 -2.67
N LYS A 160 -2.01 26.41 -2.44
CA LYS A 160 -1.40 25.33 -3.24
C LYS A 160 -2.39 24.56 -4.09
N CYS A 161 -3.69 24.67 -3.78
CA CYS A 161 -4.74 23.91 -4.42
C CYS A 161 -5.90 24.82 -4.84
N TRP A 162 -6.62 24.41 -5.85
CA TRP A 162 -7.92 25.03 -6.16
C TRP A 162 -8.96 24.46 -5.19
N MET A 163 -9.43 25.27 -4.26
CA MET A 163 -10.39 24.88 -3.23
C MET A 163 -11.81 25.29 -3.61
N CYS A 164 -12.72 24.33 -3.64
CA CYS A 164 -14.16 24.54 -3.80
C CYS A 164 -14.86 24.08 -2.52
N VAL A 165 -15.64 24.96 -1.90
CA VAL A 165 -16.27 24.70 -0.60
C VAL A 165 -17.80 24.62 -0.67
N ASP A 166 -18.36 24.85 -1.84
CA ASP A 166 -19.80 24.84 -2.15
C ASP A 166 -20.08 24.22 -3.52
N GLU A 167 -21.38 24.08 -3.85
CA GLU A 167 -21.83 23.46 -5.10
C GLU A 167 -21.49 24.30 -6.32
N GLU A 168 -21.61 25.64 -6.21
CA GLU A 168 -21.38 26.56 -7.32
C GLU A 168 -19.91 26.52 -7.77
N SER A 169 -18.97 26.72 -6.85
CA SER A 169 -17.54 26.64 -7.14
C SER A 169 -17.10 25.25 -7.62
N THR A 170 -17.75 24.21 -7.11
CA THR A 170 -17.48 22.82 -7.58
C THR A 170 -17.99 22.61 -9.01
N LEU A 171 -19.13 23.17 -9.38
CA LEU A 171 -19.68 23.08 -10.73
C LEU A 171 -18.77 23.85 -11.74
N GLU A 172 -18.30 25.04 -11.38
CA GLU A 172 -17.33 25.79 -12.18
C GLU A 172 -16.06 24.96 -12.42
N LEU A 173 -15.47 24.40 -11.36
CA LEU A 173 -14.31 23.52 -11.47
C LEU A 173 -14.55 22.34 -12.41
N LEU A 174 -15.71 21.66 -12.32
CA LEU A 174 -16.02 20.52 -13.19
C LEU A 174 -16.16 20.93 -14.67
N ASN A 175 -16.69 22.12 -14.94
CA ASN A 175 -16.75 22.65 -16.30
C ASN A 175 -15.35 22.92 -16.85
N ASP A 176 -14.47 23.56 -16.07
CA ASP A 176 -13.09 23.85 -16.48
C ASP A 176 -12.28 22.56 -16.71
N LEU A 177 -12.44 21.57 -15.84
CA LEU A 177 -11.81 20.26 -16.02
C LEU A 177 -12.32 19.53 -17.26
N THR A 178 -13.60 19.72 -17.61
CA THR A 178 -14.18 19.15 -18.82
C THR A 178 -13.57 19.78 -20.08
N GLU A 179 -13.40 21.09 -20.11
CA GLU A 179 -12.75 21.79 -21.22
C GLU A 179 -11.25 21.40 -21.35
N GLU A 180 -10.54 21.30 -20.23
CA GLU A 180 -9.15 20.85 -20.21
C GLU A 180 -9.02 19.40 -20.71
N LEU A 181 -9.96 18.53 -20.34
CA LEU A 181 -10.00 17.16 -20.87
C LEU A 181 -10.20 17.15 -22.39
N LYS A 182 -11.09 17.98 -22.91
CA LYS A 182 -11.29 18.11 -24.38
C LYS A 182 -10.02 18.62 -25.06
N ARG A 183 -9.33 19.60 -24.46
CA ARG A 183 -8.06 20.14 -24.98
C ARG A 183 -6.99 19.04 -25.03
N ARG A 184 -6.80 18.28 -23.95
CA ARG A 184 -5.82 17.16 -23.89
C ARG A 184 -6.13 16.07 -24.89
N LYS A 185 -7.39 15.68 -25.04
CA LYS A 185 -7.81 14.69 -26.05
C LYS A 185 -7.45 15.13 -27.48
N LYS A 186 -7.62 16.40 -27.82
CA LYS A 186 -7.22 16.93 -29.12
C LYS A 186 -5.70 16.84 -29.35
N LEU A 187 -4.89 17.14 -28.31
CA LEU A 187 -3.43 17.05 -28.38
C LEU A 187 -2.92 15.60 -28.55
N LEU A 188 -3.62 14.65 -27.97
CA LEU A 188 -3.26 13.22 -28.08
C LEU A 188 -3.70 12.59 -29.41
N ALA A 189 -4.63 13.22 -30.13
CA ALA A 189 -5.15 12.77 -31.41
C ALA A 189 -4.42 13.40 -32.61
N ALA A 190 -3.56 14.39 -32.39
CA ALA A 190 -2.75 15.06 -33.41
C ALA A 190 -1.38 14.39 -33.53
#